data_3371145cb929e87e2eca483a490d0396
#
_entry.id   3371145cb929e87e2eca483a490d0396
#
_cell.length_a   1.000
_cell.length_b   1.000
_cell.length_c   1.000
_cell.angle_alpha   90.00
_cell.angle_beta   90.00
_cell.angle_gamma   90.00
#
_symmetry.space_group_name_H-M   'P 1'
#
loop_
_entity.id
_entity.type
_entity.pdbx_description
1 polymer ?
#
loop_
_entity_poly.entity_id
_entity_poly.type
_entity_poly.pdbx_seq_one_letter_code
_entity_poly.pdbx_strand_id
1 'polypeptide(L)'
;SSAASDVYKRQADGNVDVTNTWKGNSKVKLVPAAGGITVAYYKAGVNVAIAETSTKAYAYISGKLNISAKGNVNVRVTGNADSSARIDGAVIKISKVAVAVNVVTSEVKAEQKAYIEGAGKNSAGYTGIVSENGSITVESVLNVNASGVIGGNSAKKGISVSGIDGKASAATAKAESVNIAYVNNGVLEAARGKASISANTSSKTDAQALAPNFSLSLAEMNIVNVYTDSNDSVEAYVTGASRVSALKVDILANGTAEVTATGAVPGVTVSLVNGNAVIVTATAAKGTNGKVTKAYVGRDSEVYANGVTENENTVHSLKVSAESNLTITAKVPETKSIGALKLGVFLVKTIAGKTDTWAAILGKAESTNDIFVLATDKITETSNVELFSAGLVAGGASRAENTVESQNSSVQIGDGAVLKAWGNIQAQTVTKTNAQTQIQ
;
A
#
# COMPACT_ATOMS: atom_id res chain seq x y z
N SER A 1 4.69 -5.26 -23.45
CA SER A 1 5.10 -4.88 -24.80
C SER A 1 5.26 -3.38 -24.88
N SER A 2 6.47 -2.90 -25.05
CA SER A 2 6.78 -1.50 -25.25
C SER A 2 6.43 -1.12 -26.70
N ALA A 3 5.49 -0.21 -26.89
CA ALA A 3 5.36 0.47 -28.16
C ALA A 3 6.22 1.74 -28.15
N ALA A 4 7.50 1.60 -28.40
CA ALA A 4 8.32 2.73 -28.79
C ALA A 4 8.06 2.97 -30.28
N SER A 5 7.49 4.11 -30.62
CA SER A 5 7.27 4.49 -32.01
C SER A 5 7.97 5.81 -32.28
N ASP A 6 9.01 5.73 -33.06
CA ASP A 6 9.69 6.87 -33.66
C ASP A 6 8.80 7.42 -34.79
N VAL A 7 7.96 8.41 -34.48
CA VAL A 7 7.01 8.97 -35.44
C VAL A 7 6.99 10.49 -35.38
N TYR A 8 7.45 11.12 -36.45
CA TYR A 8 7.57 12.59 -36.57
C TYR A 8 6.24 13.36 -36.62
N LYS A 9 5.14 12.77 -37.04
CA LYS A 9 3.81 13.38 -37.01
C LYS A 9 2.72 12.30 -37.04
N ARG A 10 1.79 12.28 -36.08
CA ARG A 10 0.60 11.45 -36.12
C ARG A 10 -0.65 12.30 -35.90
N GLN A 11 -1.61 12.14 -36.79
CA GLN A 11 -2.96 12.69 -36.66
C GLN A 11 -3.92 11.53 -36.43
N ALA A 12 -4.81 11.68 -35.44
CA ALA A 12 -5.88 10.75 -35.16
C ALA A 12 -7.22 11.48 -35.20
N ASP A 13 -8.17 10.98 -36.00
CA ASP A 13 -9.54 11.50 -36.03
C ASP A 13 -10.36 11.09 -34.77
N GLY A 14 -9.81 10.25 -33.91
CA GLY A 14 -10.35 9.80 -32.65
C GLY A 14 -9.38 9.98 -31.49
N ASN A 15 -9.37 9.01 -30.59
CA ASN A 15 -8.49 8.97 -29.43
C ASN A 15 -7.11 8.40 -29.76
N VAL A 16 -6.12 8.76 -28.94
CA VAL A 16 -4.81 8.12 -28.90
C VAL A 16 -4.65 7.45 -27.52
N ASP A 17 -4.62 6.12 -27.50
CA ASP A 17 -4.55 5.35 -26.26
C ASP A 17 -3.25 4.54 -26.19
N VAL A 18 -2.43 4.79 -25.17
CA VAL A 18 -1.25 4.02 -24.81
C VAL A 18 -1.53 3.41 -23.45
N THR A 19 -1.97 2.16 -23.45
CA THR A 19 -2.40 1.51 -22.23
C THR A 19 -1.62 0.25 -21.93
N ASN A 20 -1.31 0.03 -20.64
CA ASN A 20 -0.73 -1.20 -20.15
C ASN A 20 -1.55 -1.67 -18.94
N THR A 21 -2.16 -2.85 -19.06
CA THR A 21 -2.88 -3.47 -17.95
C THR A 21 -2.19 -4.78 -17.60
N TRP A 22 -1.82 -4.96 -16.35
CA TRP A 22 -1.10 -6.15 -15.92
C TRP A 22 -1.59 -6.69 -14.58
N LYS A 23 -1.34 -7.97 -14.35
CA LYS A 23 -1.61 -8.65 -13.09
C LYS A 23 -0.46 -9.58 -12.74
N GLY A 24 0.20 -9.32 -11.61
CA GLY A 24 1.15 -10.23 -10.96
C GLY A 24 0.45 -10.98 -9.83
N ASN A 25 0.57 -12.31 -9.80
CA ASN A 25 -0.08 -13.12 -8.77
C ASN A 25 0.81 -14.30 -8.40
N SER A 26 1.18 -14.37 -7.13
CA SER A 26 1.87 -15.53 -6.54
C SER A 26 1.04 -16.08 -5.40
N LYS A 27 0.63 -17.33 -5.50
CA LYS A 27 -0.15 -18.01 -4.46
C LYS A 27 0.49 -19.31 -4.05
N VAL A 28 0.80 -19.44 -2.77
CA VAL A 28 1.28 -20.67 -2.16
C VAL A 28 0.32 -21.08 -1.06
N LYS A 29 -0.24 -22.27 -1.20
CA LYS A 29 -1.10 -22.87 -0.18
C LYS A 29 -0.52 -24.21 0.23
N LEU A 30 -0.08 -24.30 1.48
CA LEU A 30 0.35 -25.54 2.09
C LEU A 30 -0.81 -26.10 2.93
N VAL A 31 -1.25 -27.29 2.58
CA VAL A 31 -2.21 -28.06 3.38
C VAL A 31 -1.42 -29.25 3.93
N PRO A 32 -0.98 -29.20 5.20
CA PRO A 32 -0.37 -30.36 5.82
C PRO A 32 -1.34 -31.54 5.72
N ALA A 33 -0.81 -32.73 5.44
CA ALA A 33 -1.62 -33.92 5.14
C ALA A 33 -2.81 -34.03 6.09
N ALA A 34 -3.98 -33.71 5.56
CA ALA A 34 -5.21 -33.63 6.33
C ALA A 34 -5.81 -35.03 6.45
N GLY A 35 -6.16 -35.46 7.65
CA GLY A 35 -7.08 -36.55 7.93
C GLY A 35 -6.47 -37.80 8.50
N GLY A 36 -5.25 -37.81 9.00
CA GLY A 36 -4.69 -38.91 9.75
C GLY A 36 -4.70 -38.68 11.27
N ILE A 37 -5.17 -39.64 12.06
CA ILE A 37 -4.81 -39.76 13.46
C ILE A 37 -3.36 -40.23 13.48
N THR A 38 -2.42 -39.40 13.91
CA THR A 38 -1.03 -39.80 14.05
C THR A 38 -0.76 -40.10 15.52
N VAL A 39 -0.43 -41.33 15.83
CA VAL A 39 0.02 -41.77 17.14
C VAL A 39 1.52 -41.99 17.06
N ALA A 40 2.30 -41.25 17.80
CA ALA A 40 3.75 -41.34 17.82
C ALA A 40 4.30 -40.96 19.20
N TYR A 41 5.45 -41.55 19.55
CA TYR A 41 6.12 -41.23 20.83
C TYR A 41 6.69 -39.80 20.81
N TYR A 42 7.34 -39.44 19.66
CA TYR A 42 7.85 -38.11 19.36
C TYR A 42 7.32 -37.67 18.00
N LYS A 43 6.87 -36.44 17.89
CA LYS A 43 6.43 -35.84 16.62
C LYS A 43 7.04 -34.46 16.44
N ALA A 44 7.76 -34.25 15.36
CA ALA A 44 8.24 -32.96 14.94
C ALA A 44 7.75 -32.65 13.53
N GLY A 45 7.43 -31.40 13.25
CA GLY A 45 7.03 -30.96 11.90
C GLY A 45 7.38 -29.51 11.66
N VAL A 46 7.90 -29.23 10.46
CA VAL A 46 8.18 -27.88 9.99
C VAL A 46 7.40 -27.67 8.70
N ASN A 47 6.64 -26.60 8.62
CA ASN A 47 5.89 -26.17 7.44
C ASN A 47 6.32 -24.77 7.06
N VAL A 48 6.70 -24.57 5.81
CA VAL A 48 7.12 -23.27 5.28
C VAL A 48 6.36 -22.99 3.99
N ALA A 49 5.73 -21.81 3.91
CA ALA A 49 5.08 -21.34 2.69
C ALA A 49 5.59 -19.91 2.38
N ILE A 50 6.16 -19.73 1.19
CA ILE A 50 6.70 -18.47 0.74
C ILE A 50 6.07 -18.13 -0.61
N ALA A 51 5.52 -16.93 -0.72
CA ALA A 51 5.01 -16.37 -1.97
C ALA A 51 5.65 -14.99 -2.19
N GLU A 52 6.18 -14.78 -3.38
CA GLU A 52 6.80 -13.52 -3.77
C GLU A 52 6.28 -13.08 -5.13
N THR A 53 5.99 -11.79 -5.27
CA THR A 53 5.60 -11.16 -6.53
C THR A 53 6.50 -9.94 -6.76
N SER A 54 7.21 -9.93 -7.89
CA SER A 54 8.00 -8.77 -8.30
C SER A 54 7.63 -8.39 -9.72
N THR A 55 7.22 -7.13 -9.94
CA THR A 55 6.70 -6.67 -11.21
C THR A 55 7.12 -5.24 -11.54
N LYS A 56 7.34 -4.99 -12.86
CA LYS A 56 7.57 -3.65 -13.40
C LYS A 56 6.70 -3.45 -14.62
N ALA A 57 6.00 -2.32 -14.70
CA ALA A 57 5.13 -2.01 -15.82
C ALA A 57 5.17 -0.53 -16.19
N TYR A 58 5.21 -0.24 -17.49
CA TYR A 58 5.29 1.11 -18.00
C TYR A 58 4.29 1.30 -19.14
N ALA A 59 3.67 2.50 -19.20
CA ALA A 59 2.95 3.02 -20.35
C ALA A 59 3.50 4.42 -20.62
N TYR A 60 3.99 4.68 -21.86
CA TYR A 60 4.62 5.94 -22.12
C TYR A 60 4.59 6.39 -23.57
N ILE A 61 4.69 7.70 -23.73
CA ILE A 61 4.99 8.36 -24.99
C ILE A 61 6.34 9.08 -24.79
N SER A 62 7.32 8.80 -25.66
CA SER A 62 8.64 9.42 -25.54
C SER A 62 9.21 9.83 -26.90
N GLY A 63 10.08 10.85 -26.89
CA GLY A 63 10.76 11.34 -28.06
C GLY A 63 10.22 12.69 -28.57
N LYS A 64 10.79 13.18 -29.66
CA LYS A 64 10.36 14.43 -30.34
C LYS A 64 9.12 14.13 -31.18
N LEU A 65 7.94 14.51 -30.71
CA LEU A 65 6.68 14.09 -31.31
C LEU A 65 5.75 15.27 -31.59
N ASN A 66 5.00 15.13 -32.68
CA ASN A 66 3.77 15.89 -32.92
C ASN A 66 2.61 14.90 -32.93
N ILE A 67 1.78 14.90 -31.92
CA ILE A 67 0.55 14.14 -31.88
C ILE A 67 -0.61 15.15 -31.86
N SER A 68 -1.50 15.06 -32.85
CA SER A 68 -2.76 15.80 -32.85
C SER A 68 -3.90 14.77 -32.87
N ALA A 69 -4.73 14.78 -31.83
CA ALA A 69 -5.92 13.95 -31.72
C ALA A 69 -7.17 14.84 -31.68
N LYS A 70 -8.22 14.48 -32.42
CA LYS A 70 -9.52 15.14 -32.26
C LYS A 70 -10.19 14.78 -30.94
N GLY A 71 -9.98 13.56 -30.46
CA GLY A 71 -10.47 13.05 -29.18
C GLY A 71 -9.44 13.11 -28.05
N ASN A 72 -9.52 12.17 -27.12
CA ASN A 72 -8.65 12.10 -25.95
C ASN A 72 -7.25 11.54 -26.28
N VAL A 73 -6.26 11.93 -25.49
CA VAL A 73 -4.95 11.27 -25.45
C VAL A 73 -4.76 10.67 -24.05
N ASN A 74 -4.65 9.35 -24.00
CA ASN A 74 -4.52 8.62 -22.76
C ASN A 74 -3.20 7.84 -22.71
N VAL A 75 -2.42 8.06 -21.65
CA VAL A 75 -1.26 7.26 -21.31
C VAL A 75 -1.56 6.65 -19.95
N ARG A 76 -1.91 5.37 -19.90
CA ARG A 76 -2.41 4.74 -18.69
C ARG A 76 -1.71 3.43 -18.40
N VAL A 77 -1.31 3.23 -17.13
CA VAL A 77 -0.93 1.93 -16.60
C VAL A 77 -1.84 1.56 -15.45
N THR A 78 -2.36 0.33 -15.47
CA THR A 78 -3.18 -0.22 -14.39
C THR A 78 -2.61 -1.56 -13.98
N GLY A 79 -2.27 -1.70 -12.71
CA GLY A 79 -1.61 -2.87 -12.16
C GLY A 79 -2.25 -3.43 -10.92
N ASN A 80 -2.22 -4.75 -10.82
CA ASN A 80 -2.54 -5.48 -9.59
C ASN A 80 -1.38 -6.42 -9.28
N ALA A 81 -0.78 -6.27 -8.11
CA ALA A 81 0.28 -7.11 -7.59
C ALA A 81 -0.20 -7.84 -6.34
N ASP A 82 -0.42 -9.14 -6.47
CA ASP A 82 -0.92 -9.97 -5.39
C ASP A 82 0.12 -11.02 -4.99
N SER A 83 0.38 -11.17 -3.70
CA SER A 83 1.13 -12.28 -3.13
C SER A 83 0.35 -12.88 -1.96
N SER A 84 0.18 -14.18 -1.94
CA SER A 84 -0.52 -14.86 -0.85
C SER A 84 0.17 -16.17 -0.49
N ALA A 85 0.66 -16.24 0.73
CA ALA A 85 1.20 -17.46 1.31
C ALA A 85 0.32 -17.93 2.45
N ARG A 86 -0.06 -19.20 2.45
CA ARG A 86 -0.99 -19.73 3.44
C ARG A 86 -0.64 -21.13 3.87
N ILE A 87 -0.73 -21.40 5.17
CA ILE A 87 -0.71 -22.72 5.76
C ILE A 87 -2.08 -22.99 6.39
N ASP A 88 -2.83 -23.91 5.77
CA ASP A 88 -4.09 -24.43 6.31
C ASP A 88 -3.84 -25.82 6.87
N GLY A 89 -4.14 -26.04 8.14
CA GLY A 89 -3.98 -27.38 8.65
C GLY A 89 -4.61 -27.63 10.00
N ALA A 90 -5.30 -28.74 10.08
CA ALA A 90 -5.69 -29.38 11.32
C ALA A 90 -5.20 -30.81 11.30
N VAL A 91 -4.47 -31.19 12.31
CA VAL A 91 -4.00 -32.57 12.47
C VAL A 91 -4.42 -33.06 13.86
N ILE A 92 -5.05 -34.23 13.91
CA ILE A 92 -5.24 -34.93 15.18
C ILE A 92 -3.91 -35.58 15.56
N LYS A 93 -3.33 -35.16 16.66
CA LYS A 93 -2.03 -35.65 17.14
C LYS A 93 -2.20 -36.31 18.51
N ILE A 94 -1.68 -37.49 18.66
CA ILE A 94 -1.54 -38.16 19.95
C ILE A 94 -0.06 -38.52 20.08
N SER A 95 0.65 -37.91 21.05
CA SER A 95 2.08 -38.14 21.21
C SER A 95 2.53 -37.85 22.64
N LYS A 96 3.68 -38.38 23.08
CA LYS A 96 4.28 -37.93 24.34
C LYS A 96 4.86 -36.53 24.22
N VAL A 97 5.54 -36.28 23.09
CA VAL A 97 6.10 -34.97 22.77
C VAL A 97 5.70 -34.60 21.33
N ALA A 98 5.13 -33.42 21.17
CA ALA A 98 4.80 -32.83 19.86
C ALA A 98 5.50 -31.47 19.72
N VAL A 99 6.18 -31.24 18.59
CA VAL A 99 6.73 -29.93 18.22
C VAL A 99 6.30 -29.59 16.81
N ALA A 100 5.79 -28.38 16.61
CA ALA A 100 5.41 -27.90 15.30
C ALA A 100 5.94 -26.47 15.05
N VAL A 101 6.54 -26.25 13.90
CA VAL A 101 6.97 -24.92 13.45
C VAL A 101 6.27 -24.60 12.14
N ASN A 102 5.61 -23.45 12.07
CA ASN A 102 4.95 -22.96 10.86
C ASN A 102 5.48 -21.59 10.52
N VAL A 103 5.92 -21.41 9.28
CA VAL A 103 6.43 -20.14 8.79
C VAL A 103 5.72 -19.79 7.48
N VAL A 104 5.17 -18.60 7.41
CA VAL A 104 4.54 -18.05 6.21
C VAL A 104 5.17 -16.71 5.91
N THR A 105 5.57 -16.52 4.65
CA THR A 105 6.07 -15.24 4.15
C THR A 105 5.38 -14.89 2.85
N SER A 106 4.85 -13.69 2.76
CA SER A 106 4.28 -13.10 1.55
C SER A 106 4.96 -11.77 1.28
N GLU A 107 5.51 -11.58 0.09
CA GLU A 107 6.19 -10.35 -0.30
C GLU A 107 5.74 -9.87 -1.67
N VAL A 108 5.47 -8.57 -1.79
CA VAL A 108 5.16 -7.89 -3.05
C VAL A 108 6.14 -6.75 -3.25
N LYS A 109 6.73 -6.71 -4.47
CA LYS A 109 7.48 -5.55 -4.98
C LYS A 109 6.88 -5.14 -6.31
N ALA A 110 6.40 -3.91 -6.43
CA ALA A 110 5.77 -3.43 -7.64
C ALA A 110 6.28 -2.04 -8.02
N GLU A 111 6.69 -1.89 -9.28
CA GLU A 111 7.06 -0.59 -9.85
C GLU A 111 6.22 -0.36 -11.10
N GLN A 112 5.53 0.79 -11.15
CA GLN A 112 4.86 1.17 -12.40
C GLN A 112 4.95 2.67 -12.68
N LYS A 113 4.96 3.01 -13.98
CA LYS A 113 5.03 4.40 -14.42
C LYS A 113 4.16 4.63 -15.65
N ALA A 114 3.38 5.72 -15.61
CA ALA A 114 2.73 6.30 -16.77
C ALA A 114 3.38 7.64 -17.07
N TYR A 115 3.89 7.87 -18.31
CA TYR A 115 4.58 9.11 -18.53
C TYR A 115 4.62 9.58 -20.00
N ILE A 116 4.84 10.89 -20.13
CA ILE A 116 5.16 11.55 -21.39
C ILE A 116 6.51 12.24 -21.22
N GLU A 117 7.46 11.93 -22.11
CA GLU A 117 8.82 12.45 -22.02
C GLU A 117 9.38 12.91 -23.37
N GLY A 118 9.98 14.10 -23.40
CA GLY A 118 10.66 14.61 -24.59
C GLY A 118 9.74 15.13 -25.71
N ALA A 119 8.42 15.14 -25.51
CA ALA A 119 7.43 15.70 -26.43
C ALA A 119 7.41 17.24 -26.34
N GLY A 120 8.59 17.87 -26.33
CA GLY A 120 8.73 19.30 -26.15
C GLY A 120 8.76 20.08 -27.45
N LYS A 121 8.38 21.36 -27.39
CA LYS A 121 8.52 22.32 -28.48
C LYS A 121 10.01 22.59 -28.68
N ASN A 122 10.49 22.35 -29.90
CA ASN A 122 11.86 22.70 -30.26
C ASN A 122 11.89 23.74 -31.38
N SER A 123 13.11 24.22 -31.68
CA SER A 123 13.38 25.16 -32.81
C SER A 123 12.96 24.62 -34.20
N ALA A 124 12.63 23.34 -34.31
CA ALA A 124 12.17 22.70 -35.55
C ALA A 124 10.65 22.63 -35.69
N GLY A 125 9.87 23.31 -34.85
CA GLY A 125 8.42 23.45 -34.98
C GLY A 125 7.58 22.29 -34.48
N TYR A 126 8.11 21.46 -33.56
CA TYR A 126 7.30 20.45 -32.88
C TYR A 126 6.28 21.11 -31.95
N THR A 127 5.02 20.71 -32.05
CA THR A 127 3.91 21.27 -31.26
C THR A 127 3.63 20.46 -29.99
N GLY A 128 4.23 19.29 -29.89
CA GLY A 128 3.98 18.38 -28.74
C GLY A 128 2.72 17.53 -28.95
N ILE A 129 1.95 17.35 -27.89
CA ILE A 129 0.73 16.55 -27.88
C ILE A 129 -0.47 17.49 -27.74
N VAL A 130 -1.36 17.46 -28.73
CA VAL A 130 -2.57 18.29 -28.79
C VAL A 130 -3.80 17.38 -28.80
N SER A 131 -4.75 17.66 -27.93
CA SER A 131 -6.11 17.14 -27.96
C SER A 131 -7.07 18.28 -28.29
N GLU A 132 -7.70 18.24 -29.48
CA GLU A 132 -8.50 19.37 -29.99
C GLU A 132 -9.84 19.50 -29.24
N ASN A 133 -10.55 18.37 -29.03
CA ASN A 133 -11.88 18.36 -28.42
C ASN A 133 -11.97 17.47 -27.17
N GLY A 134 -10.88 16.82 -26.79
CA GLY A 134 -10.83 15.88 -25.68
C GLY A 134 -9.87 16.31 -24.57
N SER A 135 -9.56 15.37 -23.71
CA SER A 135 -8.67 15.52 -22.56
C SER A 135 -7.34 14.79 -22.77
N ILE A 136 -6.32 15.20 -22.03
CA ILE A 136 -5.04 14.48 -21.95
C ILE A 136 -4.92 13.87 -20.55
N THR A 137 -4.74 12.56 -20.49
CA THR A 137 -4.63 11.83 -19.23
C THR A 137 -3.30 11.06 -19.19
N VAL A 138 -2.53 11.26 -18.13
CA VAL A 138 -1.36 10.45 -17.75
C VAL A 138 -1.67 9.83 -16.40
N GLU A 139 -1.99 8.56 -16.37
CA GLU A 139 -2.53 7.92 -15.16
C GLU A 139 -1.83 6.60 -14.84
N SER A 140 -1.47 6.46 -13.56
CA SER A 140 -0.89 5.24 -13.00
C SER A 140 -1.72 4.79 -11.81
N VAL A 141 -2.38 3.60 -11.93
CA VAL A 141 -3.24 3.03 -10.88
C VAL A 141 -2.67 1.69 -10.44
N LEU A 142 -2.24 1.58 -9.19
CA LEU A 142 -1.59 0.39 -8.64
C LEU A 142 -2.34 -0.13 -7.41
N ASN A 143 -2.73 -1.40 -7.46
CA ASN A 143 -3.22 -2.14 -6.30
C ASN A 143 -2.18 -3.16 -5.87
N VAL A 144 -1.85 -3.18 -4.59
CA VAL A 144 -0.87 -4.08 -3.99
C VAL A 144 -1.51 -4.85 -2.85
N ASN A 145 -1.34 -6.17 -2.85
CA ASN A 145 -1.87 -7.00 -1.78
C ASN A 145 -0.85 -8.08 -1.37
N ALA A 146 -0.39 -8.05 -0.13
CA ALA A 146 0.46 -9.08 0.46
C ALA A 146 -0.26 -9.73 1.63
N SER A 147 -0.46 -11.06 1.58
CA SER A 147 -1.19 -11.79 2.62
C SER A 147 -0.44 -13.04 3.06
N GLY A 148 -0.06 -13.09 4.34
CA GLY A 148 0.61 -14.22 4.99
C GLY A 148 -0.27 -14.81 6.10
N VAL A 149 -0.83 -16.02 5.91
CA VAL A 149 -1.83 -16.58 6.85
C VAL A 149 -1.45 -17.98 7.33
N ILE A 150 -1.35 -18.14 8.63
CA ILE A 150 -1.30 -19.44 9.31
C ILE A 150 -2.64 -19.67 10.02
N GLY A 151 -3.34 -20.75 9.68
CA GLY A 151 -4.70 -20.98 10.16
C GLY A 151 -5.70 -20.08 9.43
N GLY A 152 -6.77 -19.68 10.09
CA GLY A 152 -7.82 -18.83 9.54
C GLY A 152 -9.20 -19.47 9.69
N ASN A 153 -10.25 -18.71 9.39
CA ASN A 153 -11.66 -19.13 9.62
C ASN A 153 -12.09 -20.41 8.89
N SER A 154 -11.36 -20.81 7.85
CA SER A 154 -11.60 -22.05 7.09
C SER A 154 -10.68 -23.21 7.49
N ALA A 155 -9.74 -23.00 8.40
CA ALA A 155 -8.88 -24.09 8.85
C ALA A 155 -9.68 -25.09 9.70
N LYS A 156 -9.58 -26.38 9.37
CA LYS A 156 -10.16 -27.44 10.19
C LYS A 156 -9.50 -27.41 11.58
N LYS A 157 -10.30 -27.50 12.63
CA LYS A 157 -9.83 -27.48 14.01
C LYS A 157 -8.95 -28.71 14.27
N GLY A 158 -7.71 -28.49 14.68
CA GLY A 158 -6.79 -29.56 15.10
C GLY A 158 -7.06 -29.96 16.54
N ILE A 159 -6.84 -31.26 16.83
CA ILE A 159 -6.87 -31.77 18.19
C ILE A 159 -5.47 -32.32 18.49
N SER A 160 -4.87 -31.85 19.58
CA SER A 160 -3.59 -32.37 20.08
C SER A 160 -3.79 -32.96 21.48
N VAL A 161 -3.36 -34.19 21.64
CA VAL A 161 -3.28 -34.84 22.96
C VAL A 161 -1.83 -35.24 23.18
N SER A 162 -1.14 -34.61 24.09
CA SER A 162 0.31 -34.82 24.26
C SER A 162 0.75 -34.67 25.71
N GLY A 163 1.87 -35.27 26.08
CA GLY A 163 2.51 -34.96 27.35
C GLY A 163 3.12 -33.56 27.32
N ILE A 164 3.89 -33.25 26.26
CA ILE A 164 4.47 -31.92 26.01
C ILE A 164 4.08 -31.48 24.58
N ASP A 165 3.53 -30.29 24.43
CA ASP A 165 3.18 -29.70 23.14
C ASP A 165 3.90 -28.35 22.97
N GLY A 166 4.73 -28.24 21.93
CA GLY A 166 5.43 -27.01 21.58
C GLY A 166 5.02 -26.55 20.17
N LYS A 167 4.59 -25.31 20.03
CA LYS A 167 4.21 -24.72 18.74
C LYS A 167 4.88 -23.37 18.55
N ALA A 168 5.49 -23.19 17.39
CA ALA A 168 5.97 -21.89 16.94
C ALA A 168 5.30 -21.53 15.61
N SER A 169 4.79 -20.33 15.50
CA SER A 169 4.14 -19.83 14.29
C SER A 169 4.66 -18.43 13.96
N ALA A 170 5.16 -18.23 12.74
CA ALA A 170 5.61 -16.95 12.26
C ALA A 170 4.91 -16.60 10.93
N ALA A 171 4.15 -15.52 10.93
CA ALA A 171 3.49 -14.99 9.74
C ALA A 171 4.05 -13.63 9.38
N THR A 172 4.50 -13.47 8.14
CA THR A 172 5.05 -12.21 7.63
C THR A 172 4.36 -11.84 6.33
N ALA A 173 3.97 -10.56 6.21
CA ALA A 173 3.51 -9.97 4.96
C ALA A 173 4.21 -8.62 4.74
N LYS A 174 4.75 -8.41 3.52
CA LYS A 174 5.46 -7.19 3.15
C LYS A 174 5.00 -6.68 1.80
N ALA A 175 4.83 -5.37 1.69
CA ALA A 175 4.56 -4.68 0.43
C ALA A 175 5.53 -3.51 0.24
N GLU A 176 6.08 -3.41 -0.95
CA GLU A 176 6.90 -2.28 -1.39
C GLU A 176 6.41 -1.87 -2.77
N SER A 177 6.02 -0.61 -2.93
CA SER A 177 5.51 -0.13 -4.20
C SER A 177 6.06 1.24 -4.59
N VAL A 178 6.26 1.40 -5.92
CA VAL A 178 6.60 2.66 -6.56
C VAL A 178 5.62 2.91 -7.69
N ASN A 179 4.85 3.98 -7.59
CA ASN A 179 3.81 4.33 -8.56
C ASN A 179 3.95 5.79 -8.99
N ILE A 180 4.25 6.04 -10.26
CA ILE A 180 4.58 7.37 -10.75
C ILE A 180 3.78 7.71 -12.00
N ALA A 181 3.24 8.94 -12.05
CA ALA A 181 2.68 9.54 -13.25
C ALA A 181 3.37 10.88 -13.51
N TYR A 182 3.94 11.09 -14.69
CA TYR A 182 4.65 12.33 -14.92
C TYR A 182 4.70 12.81 -16.38
N VAL A 183 4.99 14.11 -16.51
CA VAL A 183 5.36 14.76 -17.76
C VAL A 183 6.74 15.40 -17.57
N ASN A 184 7.69 15.06 -18.44
CA ASN A 184 9.05 15.60 -18.42
C ASN A 184 9.46 16.12 -19.79
N ASN A 185 9.86 17.37 -19.88
CA ASN A 185 10.20 18.04 -21.14
C ASN A 185 9.11 17.92 -22.21
N GLY A 186 7.82 17.95 -21.80
CA GLY A 186 6.68 17.74 -22.67
C GLY A 186 5.81 18.98 -22.86
N VAL A 187 5.28 19.20 -24.08
CA VAL A 187 4.23 20.19 -24.35
C VAL A 187 2.92 19.47 -24.55
N LEU A 188 1.94 19.74 -23.68
CA LEU A 188 0.61 19.15 -23.70
C LEU A 188 -0.44 20.28 -23.83
N GLU A 189 -1.35 20.13 -24.77
CA GLU A 189 -2.43 21.08 -24.99
C GLU A 189 -3.76 20.35 -25.12
N ALA A 190 -4.69 20.54 -24.18
CA ALA A 190 -6.06 20.08 -24.25
C ALA A 190 -6.98 21.29 -24.40
N ALA A 191 -7.21 21.72 -25.64
CA ALA A 191 -7.87 23.00 -25.94
C ALA A 191 -9.29 23.12 -25.37
N ARG A 192 -10.05 22.01 -25.34
CA ARG A 192 -11.44 21.96 -24.87
C ARG A 192 -11.67 20.92 -23.76
N GLY A 193 -10.61 20.36 -23.20
CA GLY A 193 -10.68 19.32 -22.17
C GLY A 193 -9.83 19.63 -20.98
N LYS A 194 -9.65 18.60 -20.11
CA LYS A 194 -8.75 18.68 -18.97
C LYS A 194 -7.42 17.99 -19.25
N ALA A 195 -6.36 18.43 -18.56
CA ALA A 195 -5.13 17.67 -18.41
C ALA A 195 -5.09 17.06 -16.99
N SER A 196 -4.89 15.75 -16.90
CA SER A 196 -4.80 15.04 -15.63
C SER A 196 -3.53 14.20 -15.58
N ILE A 197 -2.67 14.48 -14.60
CA ILE A 197 -1.49 13.70 -14.29
C ILE A 197 -1.72 13.09 -12.91
N SER A 198 -1.97 11.78 -12.83
CA SER A 198 -2.39 11.17 -11.56
C SER A 198 -1.73 9.82 -11.29
N ALA A 199 -1.24 9.66 -10.05
CA ALA A 199 -0.76 8.40 -9.52
C ALA A 199 -1.60 8.01 -8.30
N ASN A 200 -2.19 6.82 -8.35
CA ASN A 200 -3.07 6.31 -7.31
C ASN A 200 -2.58 4.92 -6.86
N THR A 201 -2.28 4.76 -5.58
CA THR A 201 -1.89 3.47 -5.00
C THR A 201 -2.83 3.08 -3.88
N SER A 202 -3.28 1.83 -3.91
CA SER A 202 -3.96 1.17 -2.80
C SER A 202 -3.16 -0.06 -2.39
N SER A 203 -2.62 -0.05 -1.18
CA SER A 203 -1.80 -1.13 -0.63
C SER A 203 -2.51 -1.78 0.55
N LYS A 204 -2.55 -3.11 0.56
CA LYS A 204 -3.07 -3.90 1.66
C LYS A 204 -2.06 -4.96 2.07
N THR A 205 -1.67 -4.96 3.34
CA THR A 205 -0.72 -5.91 3.90
C THR A 205 -1.34 -6.57 5.13
N ASP A 206 -1.52 -7.89 5.08
CA ASP A 206 -2.20 -8.65 6.12
C ASP A 206 -1.37 -9.88 6.51
N ALA A 207 -0.95 -9.96 7.77
CA ALA A 207 -0.34 -11.15 8.32
C ALA A 207 -1.16 -11.67 9.49
N GLN A 208 -1.46 -12.95 9.47
CA GLN A 208 -2.26 -13.61 10.48
C GLN A 208 -1.62 -14.93 10.92
N ALA A 209 -1.50 -15.11 12.22
CA ALA A 209 -1.18 -16.40 12.83
C ALA A 209 -2.29 -16.77 13.80
N LEU A 210 -3.28 -17.50 13.29
CA LEU A 210 -4.43 -17.98 14.03
C LEU A 210 -4.37 -19.51 14.00
N ALA A 211 -4.02 -20.17 15.08
CA ALA A 211 -4.04 -21.62 15.13
C ALA A 211 -5.28 -22.12 15.90
N PRO A 212 -6.42 -22.45 15.29
CA PRO A 212 -7.57 -23.00 16.00
C PRO A 212 -7.28 -24.45 16.41
N ASN A 213 -6.83 -24.68 17.62
CA ASN A 213 -6.55 -26.01 18.13
C ASN A 213 -7.21 -26.23 19.50
N PHE A 214 -7.76 -27.42 19.71
CA PHE A 214 -7.98 -27.95 21.02
C PHE A 214 -6.72 -28.71 21.43
N SER A 215 -6.12 -28.38 22.57
CA SER A 215 -4.94 -29.05 23.09
C SER A 215 -5.20 -29.56 24.48
N LEU A 216 -4.91 -30.83 24.72
CA LEU A 216 -4.88 -31.45 26.02
C LEU A 216 -3.45 -31.93 26.28
N SER A 217 -2.75 -31.30 27.24
CA SER A 217 -1.34 -31.62 27.51
C SER A 217 -0.97 -31.44 28.95
N LEU A 218 0.13 -32.05 29.39
CA LEU A 218 0.69 -31.79 30.73
C LEU A 218 1.43 -30.43 30.71
N ALA A 219 2.18 -30.17 29.63
CA ALA A 219 2.84 -28.89 29.43
C ALA A 219 2.66 -28.42 27.98
N GLU A 220 2.33 -27.15 27.80
CA GLU A 220 2.17 -26.52 26.50
C GLU A 220 2.95 -25.22 26.43
N MET A 221 3.65 -25.01 25.30
CA MET A 221 4.33 -23.78 25.00
C MET A 221 3.98 -23.32 23.57
N ASN A 222 3.44 -22.12 23.44
CA ASN A 222 3.11 -21.52 22.16
C ASN A 222 3.89 -20.21 21.96
N ILE A 223 4.52 -20.08 20.81
CA ILE A 223 5.18 -18.86 20.36
C ILE A 223 4.53 -18.42 19.06
N VAL A 224 4.00 -17.22 19.05
CA VAL A 224 3.38 -16.61 17.87
C VAL A 224 4.10 -15.30 17.57
N ASN A 225 4.62 -15.17 16.36
CA ASN A 225 5.23 -13.95 15.87
C ASN A 225 4.54 -13.53 14.56
N VAL A 226 3.97 -12.33 14.55
CA VAL A 226 3.31 -11.77 13.35
C VAL A 226 3.92 -10.43 13.04
N TYR A 227 4.32 -10.28 11.78
CA TYR A 227 4.95 -9.07 11.29
C TYR A 227 4.35 -8.63 9.96
N THR A 228 4.01 -7.36 9.84
CA THR A 228 3.63 -6.72 8.57
C THR A 228 4.45 -5.47 8.33
N ASP A 229 4.71 -5.18 7.05
CA ASP A 229 5.37 -3.93 6.65
C ASP A 229 4.85 -3.47 5.28
N SER A 230 4.57 -2.16 5.14
CA SER A 230 4.14 -1.54 3.89
C SER A 230 4.90 -0.25 3.65
N ASN A 231 5.57 -0.17 2.50
CA ASN A 231 6.33 0.99 2.08
C ASN A 231 5.93 1.37 0.65
N ASP A 232 5.29 2.54 0.50
CA ASP A 232 4.75 2.99 -0.78
C ASP A 232 5.33 4.35 -1.16
N SER A 233 5.74 4.51 -2.43
CA SER A 233 6.08 5.79 -3.05
C SER A 233 5.08 6.10 -4.16
N VAL A 234 4.40 7.25 -4.07
CA VAL A 234 3.38 7.68 -5.02
C VAL A 234 3.69 9.09 -5.46
N GLU A 235 3.96 9.28 -6.75
CA GLU A 235 4.35 10.58 -7.25
C GLU A 235 3.59 10.97 -8.53
N ALA A 236 3.11 12.22 -8.58
CA ALA A 236 2.52 12.82 -9.78
C ALA A 236 3.16 14.18 -10.04
N TYR A 237 3.74 14.39 -11.22
CA TYR A 237 4.44 15.65 -11.45
C TYR A 237 4.59 16.07 -12.91
N VAL A 238 4.84 17.36 -13.08
CA VAL A 238 5.25 18.01 -14.33
C VAL A 238 6.62 18.62 -14.08
N THR A 239 7.63 18.26 -14.88
CA THR A 239 9.02 18.69 -14.67
C THR A 239 9.77 18.92 -15.98
N GLY A 240 11.01 19.37 -15.89
CA GLY A 240 11.78 19.81 -17.04
C GLY A 240 11.17 21.06 -17.69
N ALA A 241 11.53 21.36 -18.91
CA ALA A 241 10.93 22.48 -19.66
C ALA A 241 9.51 22.13 -20.19
N SER A 242 8.66 21.59 -19.32
CA SER A 242 7.32 21.15 -19.70
C SER A 242 6.32 22.31 -19.71
N ARG A 243 5.36 22.23 -20.64
CA ARG A 243 4.22 23.14 -20.68
C ARG A 243 2.92 22.35 -20.80
N VAL A 244 2.03 22.53 -19.83
CA VAL A 244 0.70 21.90 -19.81
C VAL A 244 -0.36 22.98 -19.87
N SER A 245 -1.23 22.94 -20.88
CA SER A 245 -2.33 23.88 -21.06
C SER A 245 -3.65 23.14 -21.27
N ALA A 246 -4.68 23.47 -20.47
CA ALA A 246 -5.99 22.83 -20.57
C ALA A 246 -7.08 23.75 -19.97
N LEU A 247 -8.37 23.38 -20.12
CA LEU A 247 -9.45 24.06 -19.39
C LEU A 247 -9.28 23.88 -17.86
N LYS A 248 -8.93 22.67 -17.43
CA LYS A 248 -8.66 22.31 -16.04
C LYS A 248 -7.39 21.46 -15.97
N VAL A 249 -6.55 21.68 -14.96
CA VAL A 249 -5.36 20.87 -14.76
C VAL A 249 -5.37 20.27 -13.36
N ASP A 250 -5.24 18.95 -13.31
CA ASP A 250 -5.12 18.18 -12.06
C ASP A 250 -3.77 17.43 -12.03
N ILE A 251 -2.98 17.63 -10.97
CA ILE A 251 -1.75 16.88 -10.67
C ILE A 251 -1.94 16.24 -9.31
N LEU A 252 -2.21 14.92 -9.28
CA LEU A 252 -2.73 14.23 -8.10
C LEU A 252 -1.88 13.01 -7.74
N ALA A 253 -1.38 12.95 -6.52
CA ALA A 253 -0.75 11.78 -5.94
C ALA A 253 -1.56 11.30 -4.73
N ASN A 254 -2.11 10.08 -4.80
CA ASN A 254 -2.93 9.52 -3.74
C ASN A 254 -2.38 8.15 -3.32
N GLY A 255 -1.97 8.03 -2.07
CA GLY A 255 -1.45 6.80 -1.49
C GLY A 255 -2.28 6.34 -0.29
N THR A 256 -2.96 5.20 -0.40
CA THR A 256 -3.67 4.57 0.72
C THR A 256 -2.99 3.27 1.09
N ALA A 257 -2.68 3.06 2.37
CA ALA A 257 -2.14 1.80 2.88
C ALA A 257 -2.93 1.31 4.10
N GLU A 258 -3.32 0.05 4.05
CA GLU A 258 -3.93 -0.69 5.15
C GLU A 258 -2.99 -1.81 5.58
N VAL A 259 -2.54 -1.80 6.82
CA VAL A 259 -1.57 -2.74 7.37
C VAL A 259 -2.17 -3.40 8.60
N THR A 260 -2.33 -4.72 8.54
CA THR A 260 -2.96 -5.48 9.62
C THR A 260 -2.09 -6.65 10.05
N ALA A 261 -1.78 -6.74 11.34
CA ALA A 261 -1.14 -7.89 11.96
C ALA A 261 -2.06 -8.48 13.03
N THR A 262 -2.35 -9.77 12.93
CA THR A 262 -3.22 -10.46 13.90
C THR A 262 -2.54 -11.73 14.39
N GLY A 263 -2.27 -11.80 15.69
CA GLY A 263 -1.69 -12.98 16.32
C GLY A 263 -2.59 -13.50 17.43
N ALA A 264 -2.91 -14.77 17.42
CA ALA A 264 -3.64 -15.41 18.50
C ALA A 264 -3.05 -16.76 18.84
N VAL A 265 -2.96 -17.05 20.11
CA VAL A 265 -2.85 -18.43 20.60
C VAL A 265 -4.26 -18.99 20.61
N PRO A 266 -4.54 -19.95 19.76
CA PRO A 266 -5.90 -20.31 19.52
C PRO A 266 -6.37 -21.49 20.32
N GLY A 267 -7.65 -21.51 20.48
CA GLY A 267 -8.39 -22.64 20.92
C GLY A 267 -8.51 -22.74 22.44
N VAL A 268 -9.20 -23.77 22.86
CA VAL A 268 -9.28 -24.14 24.28
C VAL A 268 -8.09 -25.06 24.60
N THR A 269 -7.12 -24.54 25.33
CA THR A 269 -6.02 -25.36 25.87
C THR A 269 -6.34 -25.77 27.29
N VAL A 270 -6.22 -27.06 27.56
CA VAL A 270 -6.30 -27.61 28.90
C VAL A 270 -4.95 -28.24 29.22
N SER A 271 -4.19 -27.64 30.16
CA SER A 271 -2.85 -28.11 30.51
C SER A 271 -2.54 -27.82 31.98
N LEU A 272 -1.64 -28.62 32.57
CA LEU A 272 -1.17 -28.29 33.95
C LEU A 272 -0.27 -27.06 33.91
N VAL A 273 0.62 -26.96 32.89
CA VAL A 273 1.49 -25.81 32.69
C VAL A 273 1.26 -25.28 31.28
N ASN A 274 0.95 -23.98 31.14
CA ASN A 274 0.75 -23.32 29.88
C ASN A 274 1.63 -22.06 29.77
N GLY A 275 2.47 -22.00 28.74
CA GLY A 275 3.29 -20.83 28.41
C GLY A 275 2.93 -20.29 27.05
N ASN A 276 2.60 -19.00 26.94
CA ASN A 276 2.27 -18.35 25.69
C ASN A 276 3.12 -17.08 25.49
N ALA A 277 3.72 -16.95 24.34
CA ALA A 277 4.35 -15.71 23.91
C ALA A 277 3.78 -15.28 22.55
N VAL A 278 3.15 -14.12 22.50
CA VAL A 278 2.55 -13.57 21.28
C VAL A 278 3.15 -12.19 21.02
N ILE A 279 3.81 -12.06 19.90
CA ILE A 279 4.40 -10.80 19.43
C ILE A 279 3.71 -10.44 18.11
N VAL A 280 3.03 -9.31 18.08
CA VAL A 280 2.33 -8.80 16.90
C VAL A 280 2.85 -7.42 16.59
N THR A 281 3.43 -7.25 15.43
CA THR A 281 3.98 -5.98 15.00
C THR A 281 3.44 -5.63 13.61
N ALA A 282 2.72 -4.54 13.53
CA ALA A 282 2.28 -3.93 12.28
C ALA A 282 3.10 -2.66 12.02
N THR A 283 3.81 -2.60 10.91
CA THR A 283 4.65 -1.47 10.55
C THR A 283 4.26 -0.94 9.18
N ALA A 284 4.40 0.37 9.00
CA ALA A 284 4.35 0.99 7.70
C ALA A 284 5.35 2.14 7.65
N ALA A 285 5.83 2.46 6.45
CA ALA A 285 6.74 3.58 6.22
C ALA A 285 8.10 3.45 6.96
N LYS A 286 8.54 2.23 7.25
CA LYS A 286 9.78 1.98 8.02
C LYS A 286 11.03 1.82 7.14
N GLY A 287 10.88 1.73 5.82
CA GLY A 287 12.00 1.65 4.88
C GLY A 287 12.85 2.92 4.86
N THR A 288 14.02 2.85 4.22
CA THR A 288 15.01 3.96 4.15
C THR A 288 14.39 5.28 3.65
N ASN A 289 13.41 5.21 2.75
CA ASN A 289 12.71 6.39 2.20
C ASN A 289 11.36 6.65 2.88
N GLY A 290 10.88 5.76 3.75
CA GLY A 290 9.55 5.86 4.35
C GLY A 290 8.42 5.71 3.31
N LYS A 291 7.25 6.26 3.64
CA LYS A 291 6.13 6.43 2.71
C LYS A 291 6.17 7.83 2.12
N VAL A 292 6.27 7.93 0.80
CA VAL A 292 6.39 9.19 0.08
C VAL A 292 5.16 9.40 -0.79
N THR A 293 4.53 10.59 -0.68
CA THR A 293 3.41 10.97 -1.55
C THR A 293 3.65 12.39 -2.05
N LYS A 294 3.94 12.58 -3.34
CA LYS A 294 4.34 13.88 -3.89
C LYS A 294 3.54 14.27 -5.12
N ALA A 295 3.05 15.51 -5.14
CA ALA A 295 2.46 16.12 -6.31
C ALA A 295 3.11 17.49 -6.56
N TYR A 296 3.68 17.74 -7.76
CA TYR A 296 4.35 19.00 -7.97
C TYR A 296 4.47 19.47 -9.43
N VAL A 297 4.65 20.79 -9.57
CA VAL A 297 5.11 21.47 -10.79
C VAL A 297 6.55 21.89 -10.59
N GLY A 298 7.47 21.38 -11.41
CA GLY A 298 8.91 21.65 -11.35
C GLY A 298 9.28 23.08 -11.77
N ARG A 299 10.50 23.51 -11.44
CA ARG A 299 10.96 24.92 -11.59
C ARG A 299 10.87 25.47 -13.02
N ASP A 300 11.24 24.67 -14.01
CA ASP A 300 11.28 25.08 -15.42
C ASP A 300 9.98 24.77 -16.15
N SER A 301 8.94 24.41 -15.41
CA SER A 301 7.65 23.99 -15.97
C SER A 301 6.60 25.08 -15.88
N GLU A 302 5.71 25.10 -16.84
CA GLU A 302 4.59 26.00 -16.94
C GLU A 302 3.27 25.24 -17.01
N VAL A 303 2.29 25.62 -16.19
CA VAL A 303 0.97 24.99 -16.16
C VAL A 303 -0.11 26.06 -16.26
N TYR A 304 -1.04 25.87 -17.20
CA TYR A 304 -2.09 26.83 -17.51
C TYR A 304 -3.46 26.13 -17.46
N ALA A 305 -4.32 26.57 -16.56
CA ALA A 305 -5.73 26.22 -16.51
C ALA A 305 -6.59 27.38 -17.04
N ASN A 306 -6.62 27.51 -18.38
CA ASN A 306 -7.15 28.68 -19.06
C ASN A 306 -8.56 28.43 -19.64
N GLY A 307 -9.51 28.01 -18.83
CA GLY A 307 -10.87 27.75 -19.29
C GLY A 307 -11.68 29.01 -19.58
N VAL A 308 -12.39 28.98 -20.69
CA VAL A 308 -13.51 29.90 -20.91
C VAL A 308 -14.79 29.15 -20.58
N THR A 309 -15.57 29.66 -19.66
CA THR A 309 -16.86 29.09 -19.27
C THR A 309 -17.88 29.24 -20.38
N GLU A 310 -18.31 28.14 -20.98
CA GLU A 310 -19.54 28.13 -21.76
C GLU A 310 -20.79 27.82 -20.90
N ASN A 311 -20.61 27.33 -19.65
CA ASN A 311 -21.68 27.09 -18.68
C ASN A 311 -21.21 27.31 -17.25
N GLU A 312 -22.02 27.94 -16.42
CA GLU A 312 -21.74 28.37 -15.02
C GLU A 312 -21.28 27.25 -14.05
N ASN A 313 -21.29 26.00 -14.46
CA ASN A 313 -20.96 24.86 -13.61
C ASN A 313 -19.57 24.24 -13.86
N THR A 314 -18.79 24.74 -14.79
CA THR A 314 -17.45 24.18 -15.06
C THR A 314 -16.41 24.95 -14.26
N VAL A 315 -15.99 24.39 -13.13
CA VAL A 315 -14.94 24.96 -12.30
C VAL A 315 -13.59 24.78 -13.00
N HIS A 316 -13.12 25.84 -13.63
CA HIS A 316 -11.76 25.90 -14.17
C HIS A 316 -10.79 26.11 -13.03
N SER A 317 -9.93 25.15 -12.78
CA SER A 317 -8.98 25.26 -11.67
C SER A 317 -7.70 24.50 -11.96
N LEU A 318 -6.63 24.95 -11.36
CA LEU A 318 -5.40 24.19 -11.22
C LEU A 318 -5.38 23.54 -9.83
N LYS A 319 -5.27 22.22 -9.77
CA LYS A 319 -5.11 21.49 -8.52
C LYS A 319 -3.82 20.69 -8.52
N VAL A 320 -2.98 20.94 -7.52
CA VAL A 320 -1.81 20.12 -7.19
C VAL A 320 -2.04 19.53 -5.80
N SER A 321 -2.25 18.21 -5.72
CA SER A 321 -2.65 17.59 -4.45
C SER A 321 -1.90 16.30 -4.19
N ALA A 322 -1.29 16.21 -3.02
CA ALA A 322 -0.73 14.99 -2.45
C ALA A 322 -1.58 14.53 -1.26
N GLU A 323 -2.09 13.32 -1.30
CA GLU A 323 -2.89 12.73 -0.23
C GLU A 323 -2.34 11.37 0.20
N SER A 324 -2.00 11.25 1.48
CA SER A 324 -1.53 10.03 2.12
C SER A 324 -2.50 9.61 3.21
N ASN A 325 -3.01 8.39 3.12
CA ASN A 325 -3.84 7.77 4.14
C ASN A 325 -3.19 6.47 4.60
N LEU A 326 -2.91 6.34 5.89
CA LEU A 326 -2.26 5.19 6.48
C LEU A 326 -3.09 4.66 7.65
N THR A 327 -3.49 3.39 7.56
CA THR A 327 -4.18 2.70 8.64
C THR A 327 -3.34 1.49 9.07
N ILE A 328 -2.95 1.43 10.35
CA ILE A 328 -2.14 0.37 10.91
C ILE A 328 -2.90 -0.26 12.07
N THR A 329 -3.06 -1.57 12.03
CA THR A 329 -3.75 -2.33 13.07
C THR A 329 -2.92 -3.51 13.53
N ALA A 330 -2.65 -3.60 14.82
CA ALA A 330 -2.04 -4.77 15.44
C ALA A 330 -2.97 -5.28 16.54
N LYS A 331 -3.31 -6.57 16.49
CA LYS A 331 -4.25 -7.12 17.46
C LYS A 331 -3.94 -8.55 17.88
N VAL A 332 -4.19 -8.80 19.16
CA VAL A 332 -4.35 -10.12 19.73
C VAL A 332 -5.82 -10.27 20.12
N PRO A 333 -6.63 -11.00 19.34
CA PRO A 333 -8.02 -11.27 19.70
C PRO A 333 -8.08 -12.19 20.90
N GLU A 334 -9.26 -12.29 21.51
CA GLU A 334 -9.52 -13.07 22.72
C GLU A 334 -8.89 -14.47 22.67
N THR A 335 -8.04 -14.76 23.66
CA THR A 335 -7.41 -16.06 23.83
C THR A 335 -8.01 -16.78 25.04
N LYS A 336 -8.51 -18.01 24.83
CA LYS A 336 -9.10 -18.83 25.92
C LYS A 336 -8.13 -19.93 26.33
N SER A 337 -7.61 -19.92 27.54
CA SER A 337 -6.80 -21.01 28.03
C SER A 337 -7.14 -21.36 29.49
N ILE A 338 -7.17 -22.66 29.82
CA ILE A 338 -7.47 -23.20 31.13
C ILE A 338 -6.27 -24.05 31.60
N GLY A 339 -5.72 -23.78 32.80
CA GLY A 339 -4.58 -24.52 33.30
C GLY A 339 -4.30 -24.25 34.78
N ALA A 340 -3.55 -25.14 35.45
CA ALA A 340 -3.18 -24.93 36.84
C ALA A 340 -2.14 -23.81 36.97
N LEU A 341 -1.09 -23.80 36.15
CA LEU A 341 -0.11 -22.71 36.05
C LEU A 341 -0.13 -22.13 34.64
N LYS A 342 -0.28 -20.82 34.56
CA LYS A 342 -0.29 -20.08 33.31
C LYS A 342 0.68 -18.93 33.32
N LEU A 343 1.48 -18.84 32.26
CA LEU A 343 2.38 -17.74 32.01
C LEU A 343 2.13 -17.22 30.59
N GLY A 344 1.93 -15.92 30.44
CA GLY A 344 1.68 -15.31 29.12
C GLY A 344 2.44 -13.99 28.95
N VAL A 345 3.05 -13.82 27.80
CA VAL A 345 3.64 -12.54 27.37
C VAL A 345 3.00 -12.13 26.04
N PHE A 346 2.38 -10.97 26.03
CA PHE A 346 1.69 -10.44 24.88
C PHE A 346 2.23 -9.04 24.56
N LEU A 347 2.87 -8.90 23.39
CA LEU A 347 3.38 -7.64 22.89
C LEU A 347 2.69 -7.31 21.59
N VAL A 348 1.97 -6.21 21.58
CA VAL A 348 1.29 -5.70 20.39
C VAL A 348 1.84 -4.32 20.07
N LYS A 349 2.30 -4.12 18.85
CA LYS A 349 2.93 -2.87 18.46
C LYS A 349 2.49 -2.43 17.06
N THR A 350 2.10 -1.15 16.93
CA THR A 350 2.00 -0.47 15.64
C THR A 350 3.13 0.54 15.52
N ILE A 351 3.67 0.68 14.31
CA ILE A 351 4.71 1.64 14.01
C ILE A 351 4.38 2.29 12.67
N ALA A 352 4.02 3.56 12.68
CA ALA A 352 4.15 4.42 11.53
C ALA A 352 5.56 5.00 11.53
N GLY A 353 6.37 4.60 10.59
CA GLY A 353 7.72 5.11 10.42
C GLY A 353 7.69 6.55 9.89
N LYS A 354 8.46 6.83 8.84
CA LYS A 354 8.56 8.17 8.27
C LYS A 354 7.57 8.35 7.12
N THR A 355 6.63 9.30 7.24
CA THR A 355 5.76 9.73 6.14
C THR A 355 6.18 11.11 5.65
N ASP A 356 6.19 11.31 4.32
CA ASP A 356 6.50 12.58 3.65
C ASP A 356 5.46 12.84 2.56
N THR A 357 4.53 13.76 2.86
CA THR A 357 3.45 14.17 1.95
C THR A 357 3.68 15.60 1.52
N TRP A 358 3.94 15.81 0.23
CA TRP A 358 4.40 17.07 -0.30
C TRP A 358 3.66 17.49 -1.57
N ALA A 359 3.10 18.71 -1.56
CA ALA A 359 2.52 19.34 -2.73
C ALA A 359 3.24 20.65 -3.04
N ALA A 360 3.66 20.88 -4.30
CA ALA A 360 4.42 22.08 -4.60
C ALA A 360 4.17 22.67 -5.99
N ILE A 361 4.32 23.98 -6.08
CA ILE A 361 4.51 24.73 -7.33
C ILE A 361 5.84 25.45 -7.25
N LEU A 362 6.81 24.98 -8.03
CA LEU A 362 8.16 25.53 -8.09
C LEU A 362 8.38 26.35 -9.37
N GLY A 363 7.54 26.18 -10.37
CA GLY A 363 7.57 26.83 -11.66
C GLY A 363 6.44 27.85 -11.85
N LYS A 364 5.92 27.95 -13.08
CA LYS A 364 4.85 28.90 -13.41
C LYS A 364 3.49 28.19 -13.42
N ALA A 365 2.51 28.81 -12.76
CA ALA A 365 1.13 28.31 -12.68
C ALA A 365 0.14 29.46 -12.88
N GLU A 366 -0.70 29.35 -13.91
CA GLU A 366 -1.76 30.33 -14.18
C GLU A 366 -3.12 29.64 -14.26
N SER A 367 -4.15 30.27 -13.70
CA SER A 367 -5.54 29.80 -13.77
C SER A 367 -6.49 30.97 -14.00
N THR A 368 -7.50 30.76 -14.85
CA THR A 368 -8.61 31.73 -15.00
C THR A 368 -9.60 31.66 -13.84
N ASN A 369 -9.44 30.78 -12.89
CA ASN A 369 -10.17 30.71 -11.63
C ASN A 369 -9.21 30.41 -10.47
N ASP A 370 -9.40 29.33 -9.75
CA ASP A 370 -8.66 29.02 -8.54
C ASP A 370 -7.38 28.21 -8.78
N ILE A 371 -6.41 28.36 -7.87
CA ILE A 371 -5.23 27.49 -7.73
C ILE A 371 -5.26 26.85 -6.35
N PHE A 372 -5.25 25.52 -6.31
CA PHE A 372 -5.19 24.72 -5.09
C PHE A 372 -3.87 23.96 -4.99
N VAL A 373 -3.16 24.13 -3.89
CA VAL A 373 -1.96 23.34 -3.56
C VAL A 373 -2.20 22.70 -2.20
N LEU A 374 -2.45 21.39 -2.20
CA LEU A 374 -2.96 20.68 -1.03
C LEU A 374 -2.07 19.50 -0.66
N ALA A 375 -1.65 19.42 0.60
CA ALA A 375 -0.99 18.24 1.15
C ALA A 375 -1.79 17.70 2.33
N THR A 376 -2.21 16.45 2.26
CA THR A 376 -3.00 15.82 3.32
C THR A 376 -2.33 14.52 3.74
N ASP A 377 -2.00 14.40 5.02
CA ASP A 377 -1.44 13.18 5.61
C ASP A 377 -2.26 12.74 6.81
N LYS A 378 -2.77 11.51 6.75
CA LYS A 378 -3.60 10.92 7.80
C LYS A 378 -3.01 9.60 8.24
N ILE A 379 -2.78 9.44 9.54
CA ILE A 379 -2.34 8.22 10.18
C ILE A 379 -3.37 7.79 11.20
N THR A 380 -3.78 6.52 11.13
CA THR A 380 -4.61 5.87 12.14
C THR A 380 -3.90 4.61 12.61
N GLU A 381 -3.65 4.52 13.91
CA GLU A 381 -3.03 3.37 14.55
C GLU A 381 -3.94 2.76 15.61
N THR A 382 -4.05 1.44 15.61
CA THR A 382 -4.84 0.71 16.61
C THR A 382 -4.06 -0.50 17.11
N SER A 383 -3.76 -0.52 18.40
CA SER A 383 -3.19 -1.68 19.11
C SER A 383 -4.20 -2.24 20.08
N ASN A 384 -4.57 -3.51 19.93
CA ASN A 384 -5.55 -4.16 20.79
C ASN A 384 -5.05 -5.51 21.31
N VAL A 385 -5.19 -5.72 22.61
CA VAL A 385 -4.91 -6.99 23.31
C VAL A 385 -6.13 -7.38 24.12
N GLU A 386 -6.75 -8.51 23.77
CA GLU A 386 -7.87 -9.10 24.51
C GLU A 386 -7.44 -10.42 25.11
N LEU A 387 -7.49 -10.54 26.45
CA LEU A 387 -7.01 -11.71 27.17
C LEU A 387 -8.08 -12.28 28.09
N PHE A 388 -8.35 -13.57 27.95
CA PHE A 388 -9.12 -14.32 28.91
C PHE A 388 -8.26 -15.45 29.46
N SER A 389 -8.07 -15.49 30.79
CA SER A 389 -7.26 -16.49 31.46
C SER A 389 -7.97 -17.00 32.70
N ALA A 390 -8.13 -18.33 32.84
CA ALA A 390 -8.62 -18.98 34.07
C ALA A 390 -7.60 -20.04 34.55
N GLY A 391 -7.17 -19.99 35.80
CA GLY A 391 -6.21 -20.92 36.35
C GLY A 391 -6.05 -20.76 37.87
N LEU A 392 -5.46 -21.77 38.56
CA LEU A 392 -5.14 -21.67 39.97
C LEU A 392 -4.03 -20.63 40.23
N VAL A 393 -3.05 -20.57 39.34
CA VAL A 393 -2.02 -19.54 39.32
C VAL A 393 -1.93 -19.01 37.88
N ALA A 394 -2.17 -17.73 37.72
CA ALA A 394 -2.05 -17.08 36.42
C ALA A 394 -1.11 -15.86 36.54
N GLY A 395 -0.09 -15.80 35.69
CA GLY A 395 0.83 -14.68 35.59
C GLY A 395 1.05 -14.31 34.12
N GLY A 396 1.19 -13.03 33.87
CA GLY A 396 1.43 -12.60 32.49
C GLY A 396 1.79 -11.12 32.42
N ALA A 397 2.36 -10.74 31.30
CA ALA A 397 2.61 -9.35 30.92
C ALA A 397 1.97 -9.08 29.58
N SER A 398 1.23 -7.99 29.47
CA SER A 398 0.70 -7.50 28.22
C SER A 398 1.16 -6.06 27.99
N ARG A 399 1.54 -5.76 26.76
CA ARG A 399 1.95 -4.42 26.35
C ARG A 399 1.40 -4.13 24.97
N ALA A 400 0.72 -3.01 24.86
CA ALA A 400 0.27 -2.48 23.59
C ALA A 400 0.91 -1.09 23.36
N GLU A 401 1.47 -0.88 22.20
CA GLU A 401 2.18 0.35 21.84
C GLU A 401 1.77 0.85 20.46
N ASN A 402 1.59 2.17 20.35
CA ASN A 402 1.50 2.89 19.08
C ASN A 402 2.68 3.86 18.98
N THR A 403 3.36 3.88 17.84
CA THR A 403 4.53 4.73 17.64
C THR A 403 4.46 5.39 16.27
N VAL A 404 4.37 6.72 16.23
CA VAL A 404 4.57 7.52 15.01
C VAL A 404 5.96 8.14 15.10
N GLU A 405 6.89 7.68 14.22
CA GLU A 405 8.28 8.15 14.26
C GLU A 405 8.41 9.56 13.68
N SER A 406 7.82 9.80 12.52
CA SER A 406 7.82 11.10 11.86
C SER A 406 6.67 11.22 10.87
N GLN A 407 5.89 12.27 11.01
CA GLN A 407 4.84 12.63 10.05
C GLN A 407 5.10 14.03 9.50
N ASN A 408 5.39 14.12 8.21
CA ASN A 408 5.65 15.38 7.53
C ASN A 408 4.62 15.61 6.44
N SER A 409 3.93 16.76 6.51
CA SER A 409 3.01 17.22 5.47
C SER A 409 3.35 18.66 5.14
N SER A 410 3.68 18.94 3.90
CA SER A 410 4.11 20.29 3.51
C SER A 410 3.56 20.72 2.16
N VAL A 411 3.29 22.01 2.06
CA VAL A 411 3.02 22.71 0.81
C VAL A 411 4.14 23.70 0.55
N GLN A 412 4.67 23.72 -0.66
CA GLN A 412 5.75 24.61 -1.03
C GLN A 412 5.39 25.41 -2.29
N ILE A 413 5.53 26.73 -2.19
CA ILE A 413 5.65 27.63 -3.33
C ILE A 413 7.12 27.99 -3.42
N GLY A 414 7.76 27.62 -4.52
CA GLY A 414 9.22 27.74 -4.68
C GLY A 414 9.68 29.16 -4.93
N ASP A 415 10.97 29.40 -4.68
CA ASP A 415 11.63 30.67 -5.05
C ASP A 415 11.58 30.85 -6.57
N GLY A 416 11.12 32.02 -7.01
CA GLY A 416 10.92 32.34 -8.42
C GLY A 416 9.67 31.72 -9.03
N ALA A 417 8.84 31.02 -8.27
CA ALA A 417 7.55 30.54 -8.75
C ALA A 417 6.61 31.72 -9.07
N VAL A 418 5.90 31.60 -10.21
CA VAL A 418 4.92 32.61 -10.62
C VAL A 418 3.53 32.00 -10.56
N LEU A 419 2.70 32.47 -9.63
CA LEU A 419 1.31 32.04 -9.52
C LEU A 419 0.39 33.20 -9.91
N LYS A 420 -0.52 32.91 -10.84
CA LYS A 420 -1.55 33.86 -11.27
C LYS A 420 -2.91 33.15 -11.26
N ALA A 421 -3.84 33.66 -10.44
CA ALA A 421 -5.22 33.20 -10.42
C ALA A 421 -6.15 34.40 -10.54
N TRP A 422 -7.28 34.26 -11.24
CA TRP A 422 -8.34 35.28 -11.23
C TRP A 422 -9.32 35.07 -10.07
N GLY A 423 -9.37 33.84 -9.53
CA GLY A 423 -10.03 33.49 -8.29
C GLY A 423 -9.06 33.43 -7.11
N ASN A 424 -9.19 32.41 -6.28
CA ASN A 424 -8.40 32.22 -5.06
C ASN A 424 -7.11 31.42 -5.30
N ILE A 425 -6.08 31.73 -4.53
CA ILE A 425 -4.90 30.85 -4.39
C ILE A 425 -4.95 30.27 -2.97
N GLN A 426 -5.12 28.95 -2.87
CA GLN A 426 -5.16 28.24 -1.61
C GLN A 426 -3.99 27.26 -1.50
N ALA A 427 -3.15 27.46 -0.49
CA ALA A 427 -2.08 26.55 -0.10
C ALA A 427 -2.39 26.00 1.29
N GLN A 428 -2.62 24.71 1.43
CA GLN A 428 -3.08 24.10 2.67
C GLN A 428 -2.43 22.78 2.95
N THR A 429 -2.01 22.60 4.21
CA THR A 429 -1.63 21.29 4.76
C THR A 429 -2.67 20.81 5.75
N VAL A 430 -2.92 19.50 5.75
CA VAL A 430 -3.75 18.83 6.74
C VAL A 430 -2.99 17.63 7.27
N THR A 431 -2.67 17.63 8.55
CA THR A 431 -2.03 16.51 9.23
C THR A 431 -2.96 16.00 10.31
N LYS A 432 -3.25 14.71 10.30
CA LYS A 432 -4.11 14.05 11.30
C LYS A 432 -3.46 12.76 11.78
N THR A 433 -3.36 12.63 13.10
CA THR A 433 -2.92 11.39 13.76
C THR A 433 -3.98 10.96 14.75
N ASN A 434 -4.38 9.70 14.67
CA ASN A 434 -5.26 9.06 15.63
C ASN A 434 -4.62 7.73 16.07
N ALA A 435 -4.25 7.63 17.34
CA ALA A 435 -3.65 6.45 17.92
C ALA A 435 -4.49 5.94 19.08
N GLN A 436 -4.92 4.68 19.01
CA GLN A 436 -5.75 4.03 20.03
C GLN A 436 -5.07 2.79 20.55
N THR A 437 -4.98 2.67 21.87
CA THR A 437 -4.45 1.49 22.56
C THR A 437 -5.51 0.94 23.50
N GLN A 438 -5.76 -0.37 23.41
CA GLN A 438 -6.71 -1.07 24.26
C GLN A 438 -6.11 -2.36 24.81
N ILE A 439 -6.22 -2.57 26.12
CA ILE A 439 -5.87 -3.81 26.80
C ILE A 439 -7.09 -4.20 27.65
N GLN A 440 -7.64 -5.39 27.41
CA GLN A 440 -8.82 -5.93 28.10
C GLN A 440 -8.52 -7.29 28.71
#